data_7d3753fc9592d46048fe9e26d217f0ec
#
_entry.id   7d3753fc9592d46048fe9e26d217f0ec
#
_cell.length_a   1.000
_cell.length_b   1.000
_cell.length_c   1.000
_cell.angle_alpha   90.00
_cell.angle_beta   90.00
_cell.angle_gamma   90.00
#
_symmetry.space_group_name_H-M   'P 1'
#
loop_
_entity.id
_entity.type
_entity.pdbx_description
1 polymer ?
#
loop_
_entity_poly.entity_id
_entity_poly.type
_entity_poly.pdbx_seq_one_letter_code
_entity_poly.pdbx_strand_id
1 'polypeptide(L)'
;SDESYVPTDGDSSLWKNAGIYDVGNALKKELESRGIKTVYSKETFLPHDAGAYNRSRATAEELLKKGPDALLDIHRDATPADEYETEVEGEDISKVRLFVGRSNQNRAANKAFAQQIKKTADKEYPGLIKDIYIGKGNYNQELYPHALLLEFGTHKIEKDKAIGATGYMADVLSQVLY
;
A
#
# COMPACT_ATOMS: atom_id res chain seq x y z
N SER A 1 -13.58 -6.10 3.49
CA SER A 1 -13.04 -4.77 3.78
C SER A 1 -14.08 -3.71 3.48
N ASP A 2 -14.12 -2.66 4.28
CA ASP A 2 -14.90 -1.44 4.05
C ASP A 2 -14.08 -0.34 3.33
N GLU A 3 -12.89 -0.68 2.87
CA GLU A 3 -11.99 0.22 2.14
C GLU A 3 -12.36 0.31 0.66
N SER A 4 -13.30 1.20 0.37
CA SER A 4 -13.79 1.49 -0.96
C SER A 4 -13.24 2.81 -1.50
N TYR A 5 -13.39 3.03 -2.79
CA TYR A 5 -13.12 4.26 -3.53
C TYR A 5 -14.39 4.80 -4.19
N VAL A 6 -14.30 5.95 -4.84
CA VAL A 6 -15.32 6.35 -5.81
C VAL A 6 -15.24 5.38 -6.99
N PRO A 7 -16.31 4.60 -7.28
CA PRO A 7 -16.24 3.58 -8.31
C PRO A 7 -16.25 4.20 -9.71
N THR A 8 -15.41 3.66 -10.59
CA THR A 8 -15.32 4.07 -12.01
C THR A 8 -15.88 3.01 -12.96
N ASP A 9 -16.12 1.81 -12.44
CA ASP A 9 -16.70 0.67 -13.16
C ASP A 9 -18.14 0.33 -12.72
N GLY A 10 -18.74 1.18 -11.86
CA GLY A 10 -20.06 0.95 -11.27
C GLY A 10 -20.07 -0.04 -10.11
N ASP A 11 -18.93 -0.64 -9.76
CA ASP A 11 -18.82 -1.57 -8.64
C ASP A 11 -18.21 -0.87 -7.40
N SER A 12 -19.09 -0.54 -6.45
CA SER A 12 -18.72 0.01 -5.14
C SER A 12 -18.67 -1.06 -4.06
N SER A 13 -18.66 -2.34 -4.42
CA SER A 13 -18.78 -3.42 -3.46
C SER A 13 -17.64 -3.43 -2.46
N LEU A 14 -17.96 -3.78 -1.23
CA LEU A 14 -17.04 -4.01 -0.12
C LEU A 14 -16.48 -5.44 -0.13
N TRP A 15 -16.77 -6.20 -1.18
CA TRP A 15 -16.42 -7.60 -1.31
C TRP A 15 -15.02 -7.81 -1.90
N LYS A 16 -14.50 -9.02 -1.78
CA LYS A 16 -13.13 -9.43 -2.15
C LYS A 16 -12.67 -9.14 -3.60
N ASN A 17 -13.53 -8.61 -4.45
CA ASN A 17 -13.24 -8.36 -5.86
C ASN A 17 -13.35 -6.89 -6.27
N ALA A 18 -13.47 -5.97 -5.32
CA ALA A 18 -13.63 -4.55 -5.61
C ALA A 18 -12.88 -3.67 -4.59
N GLY A 19 -12.88 -2.37 -4.80
CA GLY A 19 -12.25 -1.40 -3.93
C GLY A 19 -10.75 -1.65 -3.77
N ILE A 20 -10.30 -1.76 -2.53
CA ILE A 20 -8.87 -1.99 -2.21
C ILE A 20 -8.32 -3.31 -2.79
N TYR A 21 -9.17 -4.32 -2.98
CA TYR A 21 -8.73 -5.58 -3.58
C TYR A 21 -8.35 -5.44 -5.05
N ASP A 22 -8.99 -4.54 -5.79
CA ASP A 22 -8.60 -4.22 -7.18
C ASP A 22 -7.25 -3.54 -7.23
N VAL A 23 -6.98 -2.62 -6.30
CA VAL A 23 -5.67 -1.96 -6.17
C VAL A 23 -4.58 -2.99 -5.84
N GLY A 24 -4.84 -3.88 -4.88
CA GLY A 24 -3.91 -4.96 -4.54
C GLY A 24 -3.65 -5.92 -5.71
N ASN A 25 -4.68 -6.27 -6.48
CA ASN A 25 -4.55 -7.09 -7.69
C ASN A 25 -3.72 -6.39 -8.76
N ALA A 26 -3.95 -5.09 -8.99
CA ALA A 26 -3.21 -4.31 -9.95
C ALA A 26 -1.72 -4.22 -9.56
N LEU A 27 -1.43 -3.90 -8.29
CA LEU A 27 -0.05 -3.87 -7.80
C LEU A 27 0.64 -5.23 -7.97
N LYS A 28 -0.04 -6.34 -7.63
CA LYS A 28 0.50 -7.68 -7.85
C LYS A 28 0.89 -7.92 -9.31
N LYS A 29 -0.01 -7.62 -10.25
CA LYS A 29 0.24 -7.79 -11.69
C LYS A 29 1.44 -6.95 -12.16
N GLU A 30 1.52 -5.70 -11.71
CA GLU A 30 2.60 -4.78 -12.05
C GLU A 30 3.95 -5.25 -11.50
N LEU A 31 3.98 -5.77 -10.29
CA LEU A 31 5.19 -6.36 -9.69
C LEU A 31 5.63 -7.62 -10.46
N GLU A 32 4.69 -8.52 -10.75
CA GLU A 32 4.97 -9.76 -11.49
C GLU A 32 5.45 -9.49 -12.92
N SER A 33 4.92 -8.47 -13.60
CA SER A 33 5.39 -8.06 -14.93
C SER A 33 6.84 -7.56 -14.94
N ARG A 34 7.36 -7.17 -13.77
CA ARG A 34 8.75 -6.76 -13.54
C ARG A 34 9.62 -7.88 -12.96
N GLY A 35 9.12 -9.11 -12.94
CA GLY A 35 9.84 -10.29 -12.46
C GLY A 35 9.84 -10.45 -10.94
N ILE A 36 9.08 -9.66 -10.20
CA ILE A 36 8.96 -9.78 -8.74
C ILE A 36 7.90 -10.81 -8.39
N LYS A 37 8.32 -11.94 -7.81
CA LYS A 37 7.38 -12.96 -7.33
C LYS A 37 6.53 -12.38 -6.21
N THR A 38 5.22 -12.35 -6.39
CA THR A 38 4.30 -11.71 -5.46
C THR A 38 3.24 -12.69 -4.94
N VAL A 39 3.11 -12.76 -3.62
CA VAL A 39 2.02 -13.47 -2.96
C VAL A 39 1.04 -12.45 -2.39
N TYR A 40 -0.22 -12.55 -2.76
CA TYR A 40 -1.26 -11.63 -2.33
C TYR A 40 -2.35 -12.37 -1.55
N SER A 41 -2.56 -11.96 -0.29
CA SER A 41 -3.67 -12.43 0.54
C SER A 41 -4.86 -11.48 0.43
N LYS A 42 -6.04 -12.06 0.17
CA LYS A 42 -7.34 -11.36 0.14
C LYS A 42 -8.18 -11.64 1.39
N GLU A 43 -7.53 -12.01 2.50
CA GLU A 43 -8.23 -12.26 3.75
C GLU A 43 -8.94 -11.00 4.26
N THR A 44 -10.07 -11.19 4.91
CA THR A 44 -10.90 -10.12 5.46
C THR A 44 -10.76 -10.11 6.98
N PHE A 45 -10.48 -8.95 7.54
CA PHE A 45 -10.21 -8.78 8.99
C PHE A 45 -11.28 -7.94 9.68
N LEU A 46 -12.53 -8.11 9.28
CA LEU A 46 -13.69 -7.44 9.88
C LEU A 46 -14.00 -7.97 11.29
N PRO A 47 -14.61 -7.14 12.15
CA PRO A 47 -14.95 -5.74 11.93
C PRO A 47 -13.72 -4.82 11.87
N HIS A 48 -13.87 -3.63 11.29
CA HIS A 48 -12.81 -2.61 11.23
C HIS A 48 -12.71 -1.91 12.60
N ASP A 49 -11.95 -2.50 13.50
CA ASP A 49 -11.77 -2.05 14.88
C ASP A 49 -10.29 -2.20 15.32
N ALA A 50 -10.02 -1.84 16.57
CA ALA A 50 -8.67 -1.94 17.14
C ALA A 50 -8.09 -3.37 17.13
N GLY A 51 -8.93 -4.40 17.01
CA GLY A 51 -8.52 -5.81 16.92
C GLY A 51 -8.16 -6.27 15.51
N ALA A 52 -8.38 -5.46 14.47
CA ALA A 52 -8.13 -5.86 13.09
C ALA A 52 -6.68 -6.30 12.85
N TYR A 53 -5.71 -5.61 13.44
CA TYR A 53 -4.30 -5.98 13.33
C TYR A 53 -3.96 -7.28 14.08
N ASN A 54 -4.63 -7.59 15.18
CA ASN A 54 -4.46 -8.88 15.84
C ASN A 54 -4.99 -10.03 14.97
N ARG A 55 -6.10 -9.81 14.25
CA ARG A 55 -6.66 -10.81 13.32
C ARG A 55 -5.79 -10.99 12.09
N SER A 56 -5.23 -9.90 11.52
CA SER A 56 -4.36 -9.95 10.36
C SER A 56 -2.96 -10.48 10.65
N ARG A 57 -2.55 -10.50 11.92
CA ARG A 57 -1.22 -10.95 12.33
C ARG A 57 -0.91 -12.38 11.86
N ALA A 58 -1.83 -13.31 12.04
CA ALA A 58 -1.64 -14.71 11.63
C ALA A 58 -1.39 -14.81 10.10
N THR A 59 -2.12 -14.03 9.30
CA THR A 59 -1.90 -13.95 7.85
C THR A 59 -0.51 -13.38 7.53
N ALA A 60 -0.09 -12.32 8.21
CA ALA A 60 1.23 -11.74 8.00
C ALA A 60 2.34 -12.75 8.35
N GLU A 61 2.22 -13.47 9.46
CA GLU A 61 3.17 -14.51 9.87
C GLU A 61 3.24 -15.65 8.86
N GLU A 62 2.12 -16.10 8.29
CA GLU A 62 2.09 -17.11 7.23
C GLU A 62 2.78 -16.64 5.94
N LEU A 63 2.57 -15.38 5.56
CA LEU A 63 3.25 -14.80 4.40
C LEU A 63 4.78 -14.75 4.62
N LEU A 64 5.21 -14.39 5.82
CA LEU A 64 6.64 -14.30 6.17
C LEU A 64 7.36 -15.66 6.14
N LYS A 65 6.66 -16.78 6.37
CA LYS A 65 7.24 -18.13 6.24
C LYS A 65 7.74 -18.44 4.83
N LYS A 66 7.30 -17.68 3.83
CA LYS A 66 7.72 -17.81 2.43
C LYS A 66 9.04 -17.09 2.14
N GLY A 67 9.64 -16.41 3.12
CA GLY A 67 10.90 -15.69 2.98
C GLY A 67 10.85 -14.50 2.01
N PRO A 68 9.87 -13.57 2.12
CA PRO A 68 9.78 -12.45 1.20
C PRO A 68 10.87 -11.40 1.46
N ASP A 69 11.18 -10.57 0.47
CA ASP A 69 12.05 -9.39 0.61
C ASP A 69 11.33 -8.20 1.23
N ALA A 70 10.01 -8.13 1.09
CA ALA A 70 9.16 -7.11 1.70
C ALA A 70 7.77 -7.65 2.08
N LEU A 71 7.18 -7.06 3.12
CA LEU A 71 5.78 -7.27 3.52
C LEU A 71 5.03 -5.95 3.40
N LEU A 72 4.01 -5.91 2.54
CA LEU A 72 3.25 -4.70 2.25
C LEU A 72 1.78 -4.89 2.64
N ASP A 73 1.25 -3.95 3.42
CA ASP A 73 -0.15 -3.88 3.80
C ASP A 73 -0.83 -2.77 2.98
N ILE A 74 -1.82 -3.11 2.17
CA ILE A 74 -2.42 -2.20 1.21
C ILE A 74 -3.71 -1.64 1.74
N HIS A 75 -3.75 -0.31 1.86
CA HIS A 75 -4.85 0.47 2.41
C HIS A 75 -5.20 1.67 1.52
N ARG A 76 -6.25 2.38 1.91
CA ARG A 76 -6.56 3.74 1.47
C ARG A 76 -6.79 4.62 2.70
N ASP A 77 -6.54 5.91 2.56
CA ASP A 77 -6.75 6.91 3.61
C ASP A 77 -8.24 7.31 3.72
N ALA A 78 -8.57 8.11 4.72
CA ALA A 78 -9.89 8.68 4.97
C ALA A 78 -9.88 10.22 4.98
N THR A 79 -8.96 10.83 4.24
CA THR A 79 -8.78 12.28 4.10
C THR A 79 -9.49 12.83 2.86
N PRO A 80 -9.57 14.17 2.66
CA PRO A 80 -10.08 14.77 1.43
C PRO A 80 -9.32 14.33 0.17
N ALA A 81 -10.00 14.35 -0.98
CA ALA A 81 -9.45 13.90 -2.26
C ALA A 81 -8.23 14.71 -2.71
N ASP A 82 -8.27 16.04 -2.53
CA ASP A 82 -7.20 16.97 -2.93
C ASP A 82 -5.84 16.67 -2.26
N GLU A 83 -5.83 15.99 -1.13
CA GLU A 83 -4.60 15.56 -0.49
C GLU A 83 -3.86 14.47 -1.29
N TYR A 84 -4.56 13.74 -2.15
CA TYR A 84 -4.04 12.61 -2.91
C TYR A 84 -4.06 12.80 -4.43
N GLU A 85 -4.62 13.87 -4.93
CA GLU A 85 -4.60 14.18 -6.35
C GLU A 85 -3.19 14.56 -6.82
N THR A 86 -2.77 14.00 -7.95
CA THR A 86 -1.48 14.28 -8.58
C THR A 86 -1.49 13.89 -10.05
N GLU A 87 -0.53 14.44 -10.79
CA GLU A 87 -0.23 14.04 -12.16
C GLU A 87 1.22 13.53 -12.20
N VAL A 88 1.44 12.36 -12.78
CA VAL A 88 2.76 11.79 -13.01
C VAL A 88 2.86 11.39 -14.48
N GLU A 89 3.89 11.89 -15.17
CA GLU A 89 4.10 11.65 -16.60
C GLU A 89 2.88 11.96 -17.49
N GLY A 90 2.08 12.95 -17.11
CA GLY A 90 0.86 13.33 -17.83
C GLY A 90 -0.37 12.49 -17.50
N GLU A 91 -0.26 11.55 -16.58
CA GLU A 91 -1.38 10.74 -16.11
C GLU A 91 -1.93 11.27 -14.77
N ASP A 92 -3.25 11.45 -14.71
CA ASP A 92 -3.96 11.84 -13.50
C ASP A 92 -4.17 10.62 -12.62
N ILE A 93 -3.37 10.52 -11.57
CA ILE A 93 -3.34 9.36 -10.65
C ILE A 93 -3.45 9.81 -9.19
N SER A 94 -3.50 8.83 -8.30
CA SER A 94 -3.41 9.06 -6.86
C SER A 94 -1.97 9.08 -6.37
N LYS A 95 -1.69 9.93 -5.38
CA LYS A 95 -0.49 9.78 -4.54
C LYS A 95 -0.56 8.49 -3.72
N VAL A 96 0.60 8.07 -3.23
CA VAL A 96 0.75 6.98 -2.26
C VAL A 96 1.42 7.50 -1.00
N ARG A 97 0.84 7.22 0.18
CA ARG A 97 1.47 7.49 1.48
C ARG A 97 2.20 6.25 1.98
N LEU A 98 3.39 6.45 2.50
CA LEU A 98 4.18 5.42 3.17
C LEU A 98 3.97 5.54 4.68
N PHE A 99 3.38 4.52 5.30
CA PHE A 99 2.97 4.57 6.69
C PHE A 99 3.88 3.70 7.55
N VAL A 100 4.51 4.29 8.57
CA VAL A 100 5.42 3.63 9.52
C VAL A 100 4.85 3.68 10.92
N GLY A 101 4.76 2.53 11.59
CA GLY A 101 4.33 2.43 12.98
C GLY A 101 5.41 2.88 13.96
N ARG A 102 5.04 3.76 14.91
CA ARG A 102 5.96 4.29 15.91
C ARG A 102 6.34 3.26 16.97
N SER A 103 5.37 2.41 17.35
CA SER A 103 5.46 1.55 18.52
C SER A 103 5.89 0.13 18.13
N ASN A 104 7.05 0.00 17.45
CA ASN A 104 7.60 -1.30 17.11
C ASN A 104 9.14 -1.33 17.12
N GLN A 105 9.71 -2.50 17.37
CA GLN A 105 11.15 -2.72 17.45
C GLN A 105 11.87 -2.53 16.11
N ASN A 106 11.19 -2.74 14.98
CA ASN A 106 11.74 -2.58 13.63
C ASN A 106 11.55 -1.16 13.07
N ARG A 107 11.05 -0.20 13.86
CA ARG A 107 10.74 1.15 13.40
C ARG A 107 11.86 1.80 12.58
N ALA A 108 13.10 1.69 13.04
CA ALA A 108 14.24 2.29 12.33
C ALA A 108 14.43 1.67 10.94
N ALA A 109 14.32 0.33 10.84
CA ALA A 109 14.43 -0.39 9.57
C ALA A 109 13.22 -0.11 8.65
N ASN A 110 11.99 -0.13 9.19
CA ASN A 110 10.79 0.23 8.41
C ASN A 110 10.91 1.65 7.84
N LYS A 111 11.37 2.61 8.66
CA LYS A 111 11.58 3.99 8.23
C LYS A 111 12.67 4.10 7.16
N ALA A 112 13.78 3.39 7.32
CA ALA A 112 14.85 3.37 6.32
C ALA A 112 14.36 2.80 4.98
N PHE A 113 13.56 1.74 5.00
CA PHE A 113 12.93 1.18 3.81
C PHE A 113 11.99 2.19 3.14
N ALA A 114 11.12 2.85 3.92
CA ALA A 114 10.26 3.92 3.42
C ALA A 114 11.06 5.09 2.79
N GLN A 115 12.17 5.47 3.40
CA GLN A 115 13.06 6.53 2.87
C GLN A 115 13.71 6.13 1.55
N GLN A 116 14.11 4.88 1.37
CA GLN A 116 14.63 4.38 0.08
C GLN A 116 13.57 4.45 -1.01
N ILE A 117 12.35 3.99 -0.71
CA ILE A 117 11.22 4.07 -1.63
C ILE A 117 10.94 5.52 -2.01
N LYS A 118 10.81 6.41 -1.03
CA LYS A 118 10.54 7.83 -1.28
C LYS A 118 11.64 8.49 -2.12
N LYS A 119 12.90 8.25 -1.78
CA LYS A 119 14.04 8.80 -2.54
C LYS A 119 14.03 8.36 -4.00
N THR A 120 13.77 7.08 -4.26
CA THR A 120 13.67 6.55 -5.62
C THR A 120 12.47 7.15 -6.35
N ALA A 121 11.30 7.18 -5.70
CA ALA A 121 10.09 7.75 -6.28
C ALA A 121 10.23 9.25 -6.59
N ASP A 122 10.80 10.04 -5.68
CA ASP A 122 10.98 11.48 -5.90
C ASP A 122 11.92 11.77 -7.09
N LYS A 123 12.86 10.87 -7.35
CA LYS A 123 13.78 10.97 -8.50
C LYS A 123 13.12 10.56 -9.81
N GLU A 124 12.44 9.41 -9.84
CA GLU A 124 11.91 8.82 -11.07
C GLU A 124 10.49 9.34 -11.40
N TYR A 125 9.66 9.55 -10.38
CA TYR A 125 8.25 9.92 -10.50
C TYR A 125 7.88 11.01 -9.48
N PRO A 126 8.37 12.25 -9.64
CA PRO A 126 8.06 13.35 -8.71
C PRO A 126 6.54 13.52 -8.54
N GLY A 127 6.08 13.61 -7.30
CA GLY A 127 4.68 13.75 -6.97
C GLY A 127 3.93 12.43 -6.67
N LEU A 128 4.55 11.26 -6.92
CA LEU A 128 3.95 9.96 -6.62
C LEU A 128 3.77 9.74 -5.11
N ILE A 129 4.81 10.01 -4.31
CA ILE A 129 4.76 9.78 -2.86
C ILE A 129 4.30 11.04 -2.13
N LYS A 130 3.18 10.92 -1.42
CA LYS A 130 2.65 12.00 -0.58
C LYS A 130 3.61 12.35 0.55
N ASP A 131 3.92 11.40 1.39
CA ASP A 131 4.80 11.57 2.56
C ASP A 131 5.20 10.21 3.17
N ILE A 132 6.03 10.27 4.21
CA ILE A 132 6.26 9.17 5.16
C ILE A 132 5.56 9.58 6.47
N TYR A 133 4.43 8.95 6.76
CA TYR A 133 3.64 9.22 7.94
C TYR A 133 4.03 8.29 9.09
N ILE A 134 4.17 8.84 10.30
CA ILE A 134 4.51 8.06 11.50
C ILE A 134 3.26 7.93 12.38
N GLY A 135 2.61 6.77 12.30
CA GLY A 135 1.42 6.46 13.10
C GLY A 135 1.74 5.93 14.51
N LYS A 136 0.75 5.95 15.40
CA LYS A 136 0.95 5.60 16.82
C LYS A 136 1.12 4.12 17.08
N GLY A 137 0.49 3.24 16.28
CA GLY A 137 0.50 1.79 16.45
C GLY A 137 1.75 1.09 15.91
N ASN A 138 1.73 -0.24 15.91
CA ASN A 138 2.78 -1.08 15.32
C ASN A 138 2.42 -1.63 13.93
N TYR A 139 1.13 -1.84 13.64
CA TYR A 139 0.61 -2.27 12.32
C TYR A 139 1.24 -3.56 11.80
N ASN A 140 1.58 -4.51 12.67
CA ASN A 140 2.32 -5.74 12.37
C ASN A 140 3.73 -5.51 11.75
N GLN A 141 4.23 -4.27 11.77
CA GLN A 141 5.54 -3.94 11.20
C GLN A 141 6.70 -4.41 12.08
N GLU A 142 6.44 -4.74 13.34
CA GLU A 142 7.42 -5.38 14.22
C GLU A 142 7.78 -6.79 13.78
N LEU A 143 7.01 -7.39 12.89
CA LEU A 143 7.26 -8.75 12.38
C LEU A 143 8.39 -8.80 11.36
N TYR A 144 8.65 -7.68 10.65
CA TYR A 144 9.63 -7.68 9.55
C TYR A 144 10.27 -6.31 9.33
N PRO A 145 11.61 -6.24 9.10
CA PRO A 145 12.31 -4.96 8.87
C PRO A 145 11.81 -4.21 7.63
N HIS A 146 11.54 -4.92 6.52
CA HIS A 146 10.98 -4.35 5.29
C HIS A 146 9.46 -4.49 5.25
N ALA A 147 8.80 -4.10 6.34
CA ALA A 147 7.34 -4.03 6.41
C ALA A 147 6.86 -2.58 6.34
N LEU A 148 5.86 -2.31 5.51
CA LEU A 148 5.21 -1.00 5.37
C LEU A 148 3.71 -1.17 5.14
N LEU A 149 2.95 -0.15 5.55
CA LEU A 149 1.58 0.06 5.10
C LEU A 149 1.61 1.14 4.01
N LEU A 150 0.96 0.87 2.90
CA LEU A 150 0.85 1.78 1.76
C LEU A 150 -0.60 2.23 1.61
N GLU A 151 -0.84 3.53 1.67
CA GLU A 151 -2.16 4.10 1.40
C GLU A 151 -2.22 4.61 -0.03
N PHE A 152 -2.96 3.90 -0.88
CA PHE A 152 -3.22 4.27 -2.28
C PHE A 152 -4.47 5.14 -2.33
N GLY A 153 -4.28 6.45 -2.23
CA GLY A 153 -5.37 7.40 -2.28
C GLY A 153 -6.27 7.40 -1.04
N THR A 154 -7.49 7.87 -1.24
CA THR A 154 -8.51 8.04 -0.21
C THR A 154 -9.86 7.54 -0.72
N HIS A 155 -10.82 7.34 0.20
CA HIS A 155 -12.20 6.94 -0.13
C HIS A 155 -12.95 7.92 -1.03
N LYS A 156 -12.43 9.14 -1.20
CA LYS A 156 -13.05 10.20 -2.04
C LYS A 156 -12.39 10.36 -3.41
N ILE A 157 -11.40 9.53 -3.74
CA ILE A 157 -10.76 9.54 -5.05
C ILE A 157 -11.32 8.41 -5.93
N GLU A 158 -11.31 8.58 -7.24
CA GLU A 158 -11.71 7.53 -8.17
C GLU A 158 -10.76 6.34 -8.09
N LYS A 159 -11.33 5.13 -8.09
CA LYS A 159 -10.58 3.87 -8.01
C LYS A 159 -9.51 3.77 -9.11
N ASP A 160 -9.80 4.22 -10.32
CA ASP A 160 -8.87 4.17 -11.45
C ASP A 160 -7.61 4.99 -11.21
N LYS A 161 -7.70 6.10 -10.46
CA LYS A 161 -6.53 6.89 -10.08
C LYS A 161 -5.62 6.13 -9.11
N ALA A 162 -6.20 5.40 -8.16
CA ALA A 162 -5.45 4.54 -7.24
C ALA A 162 -4.80 3.36 -7.98
N ILE A 163 -5.51 2.73 -8.91
CA ILE A 163 -4.99 1.68 -9.78
C ILE A 163 -3.85 2.23 -10.66
N GLY A 164 -4.00 3.43 -11.23
CA GLY A 164 -2.97 4.09 -12.03
C GLY A 164 -1.65 4.29 -11.29
N ALA A 165 -1.68 4.51 -9.98
CA ALA A 165 -0.48 4.64 -9.15
C ALA A 165 0.29 3.31 -8.99
N THR A 166 -0.34 2.15 -9.19
CA THR A 166 0.28 0.85 -8.93
C THR A 166 1.44 0.53 -9.86
N GLY A 167 1.37 0.93 -11.12
CA GLY A 167 2.45 0.71 -12.09
C GLY A 167 3.72 1.46 -11.71
N TYR A 168 3.59 2.74 -11.38
CA TYR A 168 4.71 3.58 -10.91
C TYR A 168 5.29 3.07 -9.59
N MET A 169 4.41 2.69 -8.66
CA MET A 169 4.84 2.15 -7.37
C MET A 169 5.57 0.81 -7.51
N ALA A 170 5.12 -0.06 -8.40
CA ALA A 170 5.78 -1.33 -8.70
C ALA A 170 7.16 -1.12 -9.32
N ASP A 171 7.31 -0.12 -10.19
CA ASP A 171 8.62 0.23 -10.76
C ASP A 171 9.59 0.70 -9.68
N VAL A 172 9.15 1.61 -8.81
CA VAL A 172 9.94 2.07 -7.66
C VAL A 172 10.35 0.91 -6.76
N LEU A 173 9.42 0.03 -6.42
CA LEU A 173 9.70 -1.15 -5.59
C LEU A 173 10.71 -2.09 -6.25
N SER A 174 10.63 -2.27 -7.57
CA SER A 174 11.59 -3.11 -8.30
C SER A 174 13.02 -2.57 -8.21
N GLN A 175 13.18 -1.25 -8.26
CA GLN A 175 14.49 -0.59 -8.12
C GLN A 175 15.04 -0.61 -6.68
N VAL A 176 14.16 -0.66 -5.68
CA VAL A 176 14.56 -0.68 -4.26
C VAL A 176 14.89 -2.08 -3.79
N LEU A 177 14.21 -3.10 -4.31
CA LEU A 177 14.37 -4.50 -3.88
C LEU A 177 15.45 -5.27 -4.66
N TYR A 178 15.82 -4.79 -5.85
CA TYR A 178 16.80 -5.40 -6.74
C TYR A 178 17.73 -4.36 -7.38
#